data_ef2a0185663c0b4c238c3af9c8488fbe
#
_entry.id   ef2a0185663c0b4c238c3af9c8488fbe
#
_cell.length_a   1.000
_cell.length_b   1.000
_cell.length_c   1.000
_cell.angle_alpha   90.00
_cell.angle_beta   90.00
_cell.angle_gamma   90.00
#
_symmetry.space_group_name_H-M   'P 1'
#
loop_
_entity.id
_entity.type
_entity.pdbx_description
1 polymer ?
#
loop_
_entity_poly.entity_id
_entity_poly.type
_entity_poly.pdbx_seq_one_letter_code
_entity_poly.pdbx_strand_id
1 'polypeptide(L)'
;MEAIVSLYDEIHCAEEAGQISTGWKRGIYPSRQSAMAALERDDLFVLEEGGRIIGSGIINQIQVDVYAGAPWKNDVPDDQVCVLHTLMICPSFTGKGNARKFLEFYEEYARQTGCRELRIDTNAINTAARAMYHRHGYEEIDIVPTVFNGIPGINLVLLEKTVCP
;
A
#
# COMPACT_ATOMS: atom_id res chain seq x y z
N MET A 1 7.03 17.44 -2.32
CA MET A 1 6.89 16.99 -0.91
C MET A 1 5.64 17.57 -0.22
N GLU A 2 5.42 18.87 -0.25
CA GLU A 2 4.25 19.47 0.45
C GLU A 2 2.90 18.89 0.03
N ALA A 3 2.71 18.61 -1.26
CA ALA A 3 1.49 17.98 -1.76
C ALA A 3 1.26 16.56 -1.20
N ILE A 4 2.32 15.80 -0.95
CA ILE A 4 2.24 14.46 -0.32
C ILE A 4 1.85 14.60 1.16
N VAL A 5 2.44 15.56 1.87
CA VAL A 5 2.09 15.83 3.28
C VAL A 5 0.63 16.27 3.39
N SER A 6 0.17 17.11 2.47
CA SER A 6 -1.24 17.52 2.41
C SER A 6 -2.18 16.33 2.18
N LEU A 7 -1.81 15.40 1.28
CA LEU A 7 -2.56 14.17 1.06
C LEU A 7 -2.61 13.29 2.33
N TYR A 8 -1.49 13.17 3.05
CA TYR A 8 -1.44 12.43 4.32
C TYR A 8 -2.33 13.07 5.37
N ASP A 9 -2.35 14.39 5.46
CA ASP A 9 -3.24 15.12 6.37
C ASP A 9 -4.72 14.89 6.03
N GLU A 10 -5.10 14.90 4.75
CA GLU A 10 -6.46 14.59 4.32
C GLU A 10 -6.89 13.16 4.73
N ILE A 11 -5.99 12.18 4.60
CA ILE A 11 -6.21 10.79 5.02
C ILE A 11 -6.38 10.71 6.55
N HIS A 12 -5.50 11.36 7.31
CA HIS A 12 -5.62 11.39 8.78
C HIS A 12 -6.92 12.05 9.24
N CYS A 13 -7.33 13.16 8.61
CA CYS A 13 -8.62 13.80 8.91
C CYS A 13 -9.80 12.85 8.64
N ALA A 14 -9.78 12.11 7.54
CA ALA A 14 -10.84 11.16 7.20
C ALA A 14 -10.87 9.96 8.18
N GLU A 15 -9.71 9.48 8.63
CA GLU A 15 -9.59 8.43 9.66
C GLU A 15 -10.16 8.92 10.99
N GLU A 16 -9.76 10.09 11.46
CA GLU A 16 -10.22 10.72 12.70
C GLU A 16 -11.72 11.02 12.69
N ALA A 17 -12.27 11.31 11.51
CA ALA A 17 -13.72 11.50 11.31
C ALA A 17 -14.50 10.18 11.16
N GLY A 18 -13.83 9.02 11.19
CA GLY A 18 -14.45 7.71 11.01
C GLY A 18 -14.99 7.45 9.60
N GLN A 19 -14.50 8.19 8.60
CA GLN A 19 -14.91 8.02 7.19
C GLN A 19 -14.17 6.86 6.50
N ILE A 20 -12.98 6.55 6.98
CA ILE A 20 -12.14 5.42 6.54
C ILE A 20 -11.60 4.68 7.78
N SER A 21 -11.11 3.48 7.58
CA SER A 21 -10.61 2.61 8.66
C SER A 21 -9.29 1.97 8.25
N THR A 22 -8.24 2.76 8.12
CA THR A 22 -6.88 2.26 7.81
C THR A 22 -6.17 1.76 9.05
N GLY A 23 -6.51 2.32 10.20
CA GLY A 23 -5.80 2.15 11.47
C GLY A 23 -4.53 3.00 11.56
N TRP A 24 -4.28 3.89 10.62
CA TRP A 24 -3.17 4.83 10.66
C TRP A 24 -3.39 5.91 11.72
N LYS A 25 -2.29 6.42 12.25
CA LYS A 25 -2.34 7.40 13.34
C LYS A 25 -1.51 8.64 13.02
N ARG A 26 -2.15 9.79 13.10
CA ARG A 26 -1.49 11.09 12.93
C ARG A 26 -0.28 11.21 13.87
N GLY A 27 0.82 11.71 13.32
CA GLY A 27 2.09 11.86 14.05
C GLY A 27 2.90 10.56 14.18
N ILE A 28 2.35 9.40 13.78
CA ILE A 28 3.05 8.13 13.75
C ILE A 28 3.27 7.68 12.31
N TYR A 29 2.18 7.33 11.60
CA TYR A 29 2.26 6.82 10.23
C TYR A 29 0.94 7.02 9.47
N PRO A 30 0.97 7.35 8.16
CA PRO A 30 2.13 7.84 7.42
C PRO A 30 2.56 9.24 7.88
N SER A 31 3.80 9.61 7.61
CA SER A 31 4.39 10.88 8.05
C SER A 31 5.27 11.52 6.97
N ARG A 32 5.58 12.81 7.13
CA ARG A 32 6.59 13.48 6.27
C ARG A 32 7.88 12.68 6.20
N GLN A 33 8.35 12.14 7.33
CA GLN A 33 9.59 11.37 7.39
C GLN A 33 9.50 10.09 6.56
N SER A 34 8.38 9.35 6.62
CA SER A 34 8.19 8.15 5.80
C SER A 34 8.14 8.46 4.31
N ALA A 35 7.53 9.60 3.92
CA ALA A 35 7.52 10.06 2.54
C ALA A 35 8.91 10.47 2.05
N MET A 36 9.68 11.19 2.87
CA MET A 36 11.05 11.59 2.53
C MET A 36 11.95 10.38 2.32
N ALA A 37 11.88 9.40 3.22
CA ALA A 37 12.65 8.17 3.10
C ALA A 37 12.32 7.39 1.82
N ALA A 38 11.04 7.36 1.41
CA ALA A 38 10.63 6.74 0.16
C ALA A 38 11.11 7.54 -1.07
N LEU A 39 11.07 8.87 -1.00
CA LEU A 39 11.57 9.72 -2.07
C LEU A 39 13.09 9.60 -2.26
N GLU A 40 13.85 9.50 -1.16
CA GLU A 40 15.30 9.32 -1.19
C GLU A 40 15.73 7.97 -1.81
N ARG A 41 14.85 6.96 -1.75
CA ARG A 41 15.05 5.65 -2.39
C ARG A 41 14.51 5.56 -3.82
N ASP A 42 13.90 6.63 -4.35
CA ASP A 42 13.21 6.64 -5.64
C ASP A 42 12.05 5.63 -5.74
N ASP A 43 11.40 5.29 -4.62
CA ASP A 43 10.30 4.32 -4.57
C ASP A 43 8.92 4.93 -4.24
N LEU A 44 8.82 6.26 -4.15
CA LEU A 44 7.56 6.99 -3.96
C LEU A 44 6.90 7.34 -5.30
N PHE A 45 5.74 6.78 -5.55
CA PHE A 45 4.94 7.02 -6.75
C PHE A 45 3.69 7.83 -6.43
N VAL A 46 3.24 8.63 -7.37
CA VAL A 46 2.05 9.49 -7.21
C VAL A 46 1.07 9.30 -8.37
N LEU A 47 -0.20 9.45 -8.05
CA LEU A 47 -1.28 9.59 -9.02
C LEU A 47 -1.67 11.07 -9.07
N GLU A 48 -1.59 11.64 -10.27
CA GLU A 48 -1.93 13.04 -10.52
C GLU A 48 -3.18 13.16 -11.40
N GLU A 49 -4.03 14.11 -11.11
CA GLU A 49 -5.16 14.48 -11.95
C GLU A 49 -5.30 16.01 -11.95
N GLY A 50 -5.27 16.62 -13.13
CA GLY A 50 -5.42 18.07 -13.30
C GLY A 50 -4.37 18.92 -12.56
N GLY A 51 -3.13 18.46 -12.45
CA GLY A 51 -2.04 19.13 -11.73
C GLY A 51 -2.09 18.97 -10.21
N ARG A 52 -3.00 18.14 -9.69
CA ARG A 52 -3.10 17.81 -8.26
C ARG A 52 -2.71 16.37 -8.01
N ILE A 53 -1.88 16.12 -7.00
CA ILE A 53 -1.63 14.77 -6.49
C ILE A 53 -2.87 14.33 -5.73
N ILE A 54 -3.50 13.24 -6.20
CA ILE A 54 -4.73 12.66 -5.65
C ILE A 54 -4.53 11.29 -5.05
N GLY A 55 -3.34 10.72 -5.17
CA GLY A 55 -2.99 9.45 -4.57
C GLY A 55 -1.48 9.26 -4.52
N SER A 56 -1.02 8.36 -3.67
CA SER A 56 0.36 7.93 -3.62
C SER A 56 0.48 6.49 -3.14
N GLY A 57 1.62 5.88 -3.42
CA GLY A 57 2.02 4.57 -2.91
C GLY A 57 3.53 4.42 -3.00
N ILE A 58 4.07 3.50 -2.23
CA ILE A 58 5.49 3.17 -2.22
C ILE A 58 5.66 1.80 -2.87
N ILE A 59 6.45 1.71 -3.93
CA ILE A 59 6.66 0.46 -4.68
C ILE A 59 8.15 0.14 -4.66
N ASN A 60 8.50 -1.01 -4.09
CA ASN A 60 9.88 -1.49 -4.03
C ASN A 60 9.94 -3.02 -3.86
N GLN A 61 11.12 -3.55 -3.51
CA GLN A 61 11.34 -4.96 -3.21
C GLN A 61 11.64 -5.20 -1.72
N ILE A 62 11.35 -4.22 -0.86
CA ILE A 62 11.58 -4.33 0.58
C ILE A 62 10.40 -5.06 1.21
N GLN A 63 10.62 -6.28 1.65
CA GLN A 63 9.65 -7.06 2.37
C GLN A 63 9.69 -6.71 3.87
N VAL A 64 8.51 -6.50 4.47
CA VAL A 64 8.42 -6.23 5.91
C VAL A 64 8.66 -7.51 6.72
N ASP A 65 9.18 -7.36 7.94
CA ASP A 65 9.62 -8.50 8.78
C ASP A 65 8.57 -9.61 8.94
N VAL A 66 7.29 -9.21 9.04
CA VAL A 66 6.19 -10.16 9.20
C VAL A 66 5.92 -11.02 7.96
N TYR A 67 6.52 -10.70 6.81
CA TYR A 67 6.43 -11.53 5.61
C TYR A 67 7.31 -12.79 5.72
N ALA A 68 8.34 -12.73 6.56
CA ALA A 68 9.21 -13.89 6.79
C ALA A 68 8.40 -15.02 7.46
N GLY A 69 8.39 -16.19 6.81
CA GLY A 69 7.67 -17.36 7.30
C GLY A 69 6.16 -17.36 7.03
N ALA A 70 5.60 -16.35 6.36
CA ALA A 70 4.23 -16.41 5.88
C ALA A 70 4.06 -17.50 4.81
N PRO A 71 2.89 -18.16 4.74
CA PRO A 71 2.67 -19.29 3.84
C PRO A 71 2.39 -18.83 2.39
N TRP A 72 3.33 -18.04 1.82
CA TRP A 72 3.25 -17.59 0.43
C TRP A 72 3.10 -18.78 -0.51
N LYS A 73 2.27 -18.64 -1.54
CA LYS A 73 2.00 -19.74 -2.48
C LYS A 73 3.20 -20.07 -3.36
N ASN A 74 3.98 -19.05 -3.69
CA ASN A 74 5.16 -19.21 -4.52
C ASN A 74 6.42 -18.78 -3.76
N ASP A 75 7.37 -19.71 -3.67
CA ASP A 75 8.70 -19.46 -3.14
C ASP A 75 9.57 -18.96 -4.29
N VAL A 76 9.74 -17.66 -4.37
CA VAL A 76 10.57 -17.00 -5.39
C VAL A 76 11.66 -16.18 -4.72
N PRO A 77 12.79 -15.92 -5.40
CA PRO A 77 13.82 -15.00 -4.91
C PRO A 77 13.27 -13.61 -4.63
N ASP A 78 13.84 -12.92 -3.65
CA ASP A 78 13.39 -11.59 -3.22
C ASP A 78 13.39 -10.55 -4.36
N ASP A 79 14.32 -10.68 -5.32
CA ASP A 79 14.41 -9.82 -6.50
C ASP A 79 13.27 -10.04 -7.51
N GLN A 80 12.47 -11.07 -7.32
CA GLN A 80 11.25 -11.32 -8.11
C GLN A 80 9.97 -10.92 -7.38
N VAL A 81 10.08 -10.36 -6.18
CA VAL A 81 8.95 -9.87 -5.39
C VAL A 81 8.87 -8.35 -5.49
N CYS A 82 7.70 -7.82 -5.87
CA CYS A 82 7.41 -6.40 -5.81
C CYS A 82 6.38 -6.15 -4.70
N VAL A 83 6.63 -5.15 -3.87
CA VAL A 83 5.78 -4.82 -2.73
C VAL A 83 5.18 -3.43 -2.89
N LEU A 84 3.87 -3.33 -2.71
CA LEU A 84 3.16 -2.05 -2.63
C LEU A 84 2.86 -1.71 -1.17
N HIS A 85 3.46 -0.65 -0.68
CA HIS A 85 3.22 -0.11 0.65
C HIS A 85 2.42 1.20 0.56
N THR A 86 1.65 1.48 1.59
CA THR A 86 1.05 2.80 1.85
C THR A 86 0.24 3.36 0.68
N LEU A 87 -0.49 2.48 -0.03
CA LEU A 87 -1.41 2.95 -1.07
C LEU A 87 -2.51 3.79 -0.45
N MET A 88 -2.66 5.01 -0.94
CA MET A 88 -3.73 5.91 -0.56
C MET A 88 -4.27 6.70 -1.74
N ILE A 89 -5.57 6.97 -1.68
CA ILE A 89 -6.27 7.87 -2.60
C ILE A 89 -6.95 8.93 -1.76
N CYS A 90 -6.81 10.21 -2.15
CA CYS A 90 -7.50 11.32 -1.52
C CYS A 90 -9.00 10.99 -1.35
N PRO A 91 -9.60 11.19 -0.16
CA PRO A 91 -10.98 10.78 0.11
C PRO A 91 -11.99 11.32 -0.90
N SER A 92 -11.83 12.56 -1.38
CA SER A 92 -12.69 13.16 -2.39
C SER A 92 -12.56 12.56 -3.80
N PHE A 93 -11.57 11.71 -4.01
CA PHE A 93 -11.28 11.01 -5.28
C PHE A 93 -11.46 9.49 -5.18
N THR A 94 -11.97 8.98 -4.06
CA THR A 94 -12.32 7.57 -3.92
C THR A 94 -13.60 7.22 -4.70
N GLY A 95 -13.83 5.95 -4.97
CA GLY A 95 -15.01 5.48 -5.72
C GLY A 95 -15.00 5.80 -7.22
N LYS A 96 -13.95 6.44 -7.75
CA LYS A 96 -13.82 6.86 -9.16
C LYS A 96 -12.84 5.97 -9.95
N GLY A 97 -12.46 4.82 -9.43
CA GLY A 97 -11.53 3.90 -10.07
C GLY A 97 -10.05 4.29 -9.91
N ASN A 98 -9.71 5.29 -9.12
CA ASN A 98 -8.33 5.77 -8.97
C ASN A 98 -7.41 4.77 -8.27
N ALA A 99 -7.90 4.04 -7.28
CA ALA A 99 -7.12 2.96 -6.66
C ALA A 99 -6.85 1.83 -7.67
N ARG A 100 -7.82 1.50 -8.54
CA ARG A 100 -7.63 0.55 -9.63
C ARG A 100 -6.53 1.00 -10.60
N LYS A 101 -6.55 2.26 -11.03
CA LYS A 101 -5.50 2.80 -11.92
C LYS A 101 -4.10 2.66 -11.29
N PHE A 102 -4.00 2.91 -9.98
CA PHE A 102 -2.73 2.75 -9.27
C PHE A 102 -2.29 1.27 -9.21
N LEU A 103 -3.21 0.33 -8.97
CA LEU A 103 -2.89 -1.10 -8.97
C LEU A 103 -2.49 -1.59 -10.37
N GLU A 104 -3.18 -1.15 -11.43
CA GLU A 104 -2.80 -1.48 -12.82
C GLU A 104 -1.40 -0.96 -13.15
N PHE A 105 -1.05 0.23 -12.69
CA PHE A 105 0.31 0.77 -12.81
C PHE A 105 1.32 -0.07 -12.03
N TYR A 106 1.02 -0.43 -10.77
CA TYR A 106 1.89 -1.26 -9.94
C TYR A 106 2.18 -2.62 -10.57
N GLU A 107 1.15 -3.28 -11.11
CA GLU A 107 1.28 -4.56 -11.79
C GLU A 107 2.15 -4.46 -13.06
N GLU A 108 1.97 -3.41 -13.83
CA GLU A 108 2.78 -3.15 -15.02
C GLU A 108 4.22 -2.80 -14.67
N TYR A 109 4.43 -1.99 -13.64
CA TYR A 109 5.76 -1.66 -13.12
C TYR A 109 6.51 -2.94 -12.67
N ALA A 110 5.84 -3.83 -11.95
CA ALA A 110 6.41 -5.09 -11.52
C ALA A 110 6.84 -5.96 -12.72
N ARG A 111 6.01 -6.06 -13.78
CA ARG A 111 6.39 -6.79 -15.01
C ARG A 111 7.63 -6.18 -15.68
N GLN A 112 7.68 -4.86 -15.79
CA GLN A 112 8.80 -4.14 -16.40
C GLN A 112 10.11 -4.28 -15.61
N THR A 113 10.02 -4.46 -14.30
CA THR A 113 11.18 -4.68 -13.43
C THR A 113 11.53 -6.16 -13.21
N GLY A 114 10.80 -7.08 -13.87
CA GLY A 114 11.08 -8.51 -13.82
C GLY A 114 10.53 -9.22 -12.60
N CYS A 115 9.70 -8.56 -11.79
CA CYS A 115 9.03 -9.17 -10.66
C CYS A 115 7.85 -10.04 -11.12
N ARG A 116 7.67 -11.17 -10.45
CA ARG A 116 6.59 -12.13 -10.74
C ARG A 116 5.54 -12.17 -9.65
N GLU A 117 5.93 -11.91 -8.41
CA GLU A 117 5.04 -11.95 -7.26
C GLU A 117 4.82 -10.54 -6.72
N LEU A 118 3.57 -10.22 -6.54
CA LEU A 118 3.10 -8.96 -5.97
C LEU A 118 2.65 -9.22 -4.55
N ARG A 119 3.20 -8.49 -3.59
CA ARG A 119 2.81 -8.56 -2.19
C ARG A 119 2.30 -7.22 -1.70
N ILE A 120 1.23 -7.27 -0.94
CA ILE A 120 0.58 -6.11 -0.33
C ILE A 120 0.19 -6.52 1.08
N ASP A 121 0.18 -5.56 1.98
CA ASP A 121 -0.44 -5.72 3.29
C ASP A 121 -1.46 -4.62 3.57
N THR A 122 -2.39 -4.93 4.46
CA THR A 122 -3.35 -3.96 4.96
C THR A 122 -3.85 -4.36 6.36
N ASN A 123 -4.36 -3.39 7.12
CA ASN A 123 -4.97 -3.69 8.39
C ASN A 123 -6.28 -4.48 8.20
N ALA A 124 -6.55 -5.48 9.02
CA ALA A 124 -7.76 -6.31 8.94
C ALA A 124 -9.06 -5.48 9.06
N ILE A 125 -9.01 -4.34 9.77
CA ILE A 125 -10.15 -3.42 9.87
C ILE A 125 -10.42 -2.64 8.59
N ASN A 126 -9.46 -2.57 7.65
CA ASN A 126 -9.60 -1.87 6.38
C ASN A 126 -10.36 -2.74 5.36
N THR A 127 -11.62 -2.98 5.65
CA THR A 127 -12.48 -3.86 4.82
C THR A 127 -12.64 -3.36 3.39
N ALA A 128 -12.59 -2.04 3.19
CA ALA A 128 -12.68 -1.43 1.86
C ALA A 128 -11.45 -1.77 1.00
N ALA A 129 -10.24 -1.66 1.55
CA ALA A 129 -9.01 -2.04 0.86
C ALA A 129 -8.98 -3.55 0.57
N ARG A 130 -9.30 -4.40 1.56
CA ARG A 130 -9.39 -5.86 1.39
C ARG A 130 -10.33 -6.23 0.24
N ALA A 131 -11.54 -5.69 0.24
CA ALA A 131 -12.51 -5.94 -0.83
C ALA A 131 -12.02 -5.43 -2.20
N MET A 132 -11.29 -4.31 -2.24
CA MET A 132 -10.69 -3.80 -3.47
C MET A 132 -9.61 -4.74 -3.98
N TYR A 133 -8.67 -5.17 -3.14
CA TYR A 133 -7.60 -6.09 -3.54
C TYR A 133 -8.16 -7.43 -4.04
N HIS A 134 -9.16 -8.00 -3.37
CA HIS A 134 -9.83 -9.21 -3.84
C HIS A 134 -10.43 -9.04 -5.25
N ARG A 135 -11.12 -7.92 -5.52
CA ARG A 135 -11.66 -7.64 -6.86
C ARG A 135 -10.58 -7.52 -7.94
N HIS A 136 -9.34 -7.23 -7.55
CA HIS A 136 -8.19 -7.17 -8.46
C HIS A 136 -7.35 -8.46 -8.47
N GLY A 137 -7.87 -9.54 -7.89
CA GLY A 137 -7.25 -10.87 -7.95
C GLY A 137 -6.13 -11.11 -6.96
N TYR A 138 -6.00 -10.27 -5.93
CA TYR A 138 -5.11 -10.54 -4.79
C TYR A 138 -5.80 -11.51 -3.83
N GLU A 139 -5.05 -12.47 -3.33
CA GLU A 139 -5.53 -13.46 -2.38
C GLU A 139 -4.94 -13.20 -0.99
N GLU A 140 -5.77 -13.29 0.04
CA GLU A 140 -5.31 -13.21 1.42
C GLU A 140 -4.62 -14.52 1.81
N ILE A 141 -3.37 -14.41 2.28
CA ILE A 141 -2.51 -15.54 2.62
C ILE A 141 -2.52 -15.80 4.13
N ASP A 142 -2.46 -14.72 4.92
CA ASP A 142 -2.42 -14.81 6.37
C ASP A 142 -2.91 -13.52 7.02
N ILE A 143 -3.19 -13.60 8.33
CA ILE A 143 -3.48 -12.44 9.19
C ILE A 143 -2.56 -12.52 10.41
N VAL A 144 -1.62 -11.60 10.52
CA VAL A 144 -0.55 -11.63 11.52
C VAL A 144 -0.72 -10.50 12.54
N PRO A 145 -0.90 -10.82 13.84
CA PRO A 145 -0.87 -9.81 14.89
C PRO A 145 0.53 -9.19 15.01
N THR A 146 0.62 -7.87 14.98
CA THR A 146 1.92 -7.20 14.99
C THR A 146 1.86 -5.77 15.55
N VAL A 147 3.04 -5.22 15.80
CA VAL A 147 3.28 -3.77 15.84
C VAL A 147 3.74 -3.36 14.45
N PHE A 148 2.94 -2.57 13.75
CA PHE A 148 3.23 -2.21 12.36
C PHE A 148 3.37 -0.70 12.21
N ASN A 149 4.48 -0.25 11.61
CA ASN A 149 4.82 1.17 11.45
C ASN A 149 4.71 1.96 12.77
N GLY A 150 5.14 1.36 13.88
CA GLY A 150 5.06 1.96 15.23
C GLY A 150 3.67 1.96 15.87
N ILE A 151 2.66 1.35 15.22
CA ILE A 151 1.29 1.26 15.73
C ILE A 151 1.07 -0.15 16.31
N PRO A 152 0.82 -0.30 17.62
CA PRO A 152 0.57 -1.60 18.23
C PRO A 152 -0.85 -2.10 17.97
N GLY A 153 -1.04 -3.42 18.09
CA GLY A 153 -2.36 -4.06 18.02
C GLY A 153 -2.94 -4.13 16.62
N ILE A 154 -2.09 -4.10 15.60
CA ILE A 154 -2.49 -4.30 14.20
C ILE A 154 -2.60 -5.80 13.91
N ASN A 155 -3.70 -6.21 13.29
CA ASN A 155 -3.82 -7.48 12.62
C ASN A 155 -3.57 -7.22 11.13
N LEU A 156 -2.36 -7.55 10.67
CA LEU A 156 -1.92 -7.28 9.31
C LEU A 156 -2.34 -8.42 8.40
N VAL A 157 -3.18 -8.12 7.42
CA VAL A 157 -3.58 -9.05 6.36
C VAL A 157 -2.52 -9.04 5.29
N LEU A 158 -1.94 -10.19 4.98
CA LEU A 158 -0.96 -10.38 3.93
C LEU A 158 -1.67 -10.87 2.66
N LEU A 159 -1.40 -10.21 1.54
CA LEU A 159 -2.01 -10.55 0.26
C LEU A 159 -0.93 -10.74 -0.81
N GLU A 160 -1.18 -11.67 -1.72
CA GLU A 160 -0.32 -11.88 -2.88
C GLU A 160 -1.12 -12.00 -4.18
N LYS A 161 -0.42 -11.75 -5.28
CA LYS A 161 -0.89 -12.01 -6.64
C LYS A 161 0.29 -12.30 -7.53
N THR A 162 0.21 -13.39 -8.32
CA THR A 162 1.18 -13.68 -9.37
C THR A 162 0.83 -12.89 -10.63
N VAL A 163 1.83 -12.27 -11.24
CA VAL A 163 1.71 -11.66 -12.57
C VAL A 163 2.54 -12.42 -13.58
N CYS A 164 1.93 -12.69 -14.73
CA CYS A 164 2.66 -13.27 -15.84
C CYS A 164 3.56 -12.20 -16.48
N PRO A 165 4.78 -12.56 -16.89
CA PRO A 165 5.68 -11.66 -17.61
C PRO A 165 5.08 -11.18 -18.91
#